data_e9457b22cf0664a11236a58ea87c8bfb
#
_entry.id   e9457b22cf0664a11236a58ea87c8bfb
#
_cell.length_a   1.000
_cell.length_b   1.000
_cell.length_c   1.000
_cell.angle_alpha   90.00
_cell.angle_beta   90.00
_cell.angle_gamma   90.00
#
_symmetry.space_group_name_H-M   'P 1'
#
loop_
_entity.id
_entity.type
_entity.pdbx_description
1 polymer ?
#
loop_
_entity_poly.entity_id
_entity_poly.type
_entity_poly.pdbx_seq_one_letter_code
_entity_poly.pdbx_strand_id
1 'polypeptide(L)'
;GLTFFDFVAVDTPVVIVILGAFIGVLYVLYGRCLTVTPERQAAVMALSERAEIKSEGLLRISVVMLVLVTLGFMLHGQLHIESCVVALGAAGAILLVSRRNIEHSLAQVEWTTLTFFAGLFIIVGALSETGTISLVADALINVTGGDAFLTMLVLLFGSAVISAFLDNIPFVATMIPILLSMAATGM
;
A
#
# COMPACT_ATOMS: atom_id res chain seq x y z
N GLY A 1 7.15 15.67 -8.32
CA GLY A 1 6.45 14.76 -7.40
C GLY A 1 7.36 13.62 -7.02
N LEU A 2 7.07 12.93 -5.91
CA LEU A 2 7.80 11.75 -5.46
C LEU A 2 7.60 10.61 -6.46
N THR A 3 8.68 9.93 -6.81
CA THR A 3 8.65 8.77 -7.70
C THR A 3 8.60 7.48 -6.88
N PHE A 4 8.19 6.37 -7.51
CA PHE A 4 8.22 5.05 -6.87
C PHE A 4 9.62 4.70 -6.34
N PHE A 5 10.67 5.12 -7.05
CA PHE A 5 12.05 4.86 -6.67
C PHE A 5 12.46 5.63 -5.39
N ASP A 6 11.92 6.82 -5.17
CA ASP A 6 12.18 7.60 -3.96
C ASP A 6 11.63 6.86 -2.73
N PHE A 7 10.44 6.26 -2.82
CA PHE A 7 9.88 5.41 -1.76
C PHE A 7 10.73 4.17 -1.52
N VAL A 8 11.12 3.47 -2.58
CA VAL A 8 11.98 2.27 -2.44
C VAL A 8 13.31 2.61 -1.79
N ALA A 9 13.94 3.72 -2.15
CA ALA A 9 15.24 4.10 -1.63
C ALA A 9 15.19 4.53 -0.15
N VAL A 10 14.12 5.20 0.27
CA VAL A 10 13.99 5.77 1.62
C VAL A 10 13.26 4.80 2.57
N ASP A 11 12.12 4.26 2.14
CA ASP A 11 11.27 3.47 3.04
C ASP A 11 11.75 2.02 3.19
N THR A 12 12.33 1.43 2.13
CA THR A 12 12.76 0.01 2.20
C THR A 12 13.79 -0.26 3.30
N PRO A 13 14.86 0.54 3.49
CA PRO A 13 15.80 0.34 4.59
C PRO A 13 15.13 0.44 5.97
N VAL A 14 14.22 1.39 6.13
CA VAL A 14 13.48 1.60 7.38
C VAL A 14 12.58 0.39 7.66
N VAL A 15 11.85 -0.08 6.67
CA VAL A 15 10.97 -1.26 6.78
C VAL A 15 11.77 -2.50 7.12
N ILE A 16 12.94 -2.72 6.51
CA ILE A 16 13.81 -3.87 6.80
C ILE A 16 14.26 -3.84 8.28
N VAL A 17 14.68 -2.67 8.78
CA VAL A 17 15.10 -2.52 10.18
C VAL A 17 13.93 -2.79 11.14
N ILE A 18 12.77 -2.20 10.87
CA ILE A 18 11.57 -2.40 11.70
C ILE A 18 11.13 -3.87 11.68
N LEU A 19 11.10 -4.50 10.52
CA LEU A 19 10.75 -5.90 10.37
C LEU A 19 11.74 -6.81 11.11
N GLY A 20 13.04 -6.54 11.00
CA GLY A 20 14.07 -7.26 11.73
C GLY A 20 13.92 -7.13 13.25
N ALA A 21 13.68 -5.91 13.73
CA ALA A 21 13.41 -5.65 15.14
C ALA A 21 12.13 -6.37 15.61
N PHE A 22 11.06 -6.31 14.84
CA PHE A 22 9.79 -6.97 15.15
C PHE A 22 9.94 -8.50 15.22
N ILE A 23 10.61 -9.11 14.23
CA ILE A 23 10.91 -10.55 14.23
C ILE A 23 11.79 -10.89 15.45
N GLY A 24 12.78 -10.08 15.77
CA GLY A 24 13.62 -10.25 16.95
C GLY A 24 12.81 -10.25 18.26
N VAL A 25 11.90 -9.29 18.42
CA VAL A 25 11.00 -9.22 19.58
C VAL A 25 10.10 -10.45 19.65
N LEU A 26 9.49 -10.84 18.54
CA LEU A 26 8.64 -12.05 18.49
C LEU A 26 9.44 -13.31 18.84
N TYR A 27 10.66 -13.42 18.34
CA TYR A 27 11.53 -14.55 18.66
C TYR A 27 11.89 -14.60 20.15
N VAL A 28 12.20 -13.47 20.76
CA VAL A 28 12.50 -13.38 22.20
C VAL A 28 11.28 -13.71 23.05
N LEU A 29 10.11 -13.18 22.69
CA LEU A 29 8.88 -13.39 23.46
C LEU A 29 8.28 -14.77 23.27
N TYR A 30 8.25 -15.28 22.05
CA TYR A 30 7.53 -16.48 21.67
C TYR A 30 8.41 -17.64 21.19
N GLY A 31 9.72 -17.43 20.98
CA GLY A 31 10.60 -18.45 20.42
C GLY A 31 10.62 -19.77 21.19
N ARG A 32 10.42 -19.71 22.52
CA ARG A 32 10.31 -20.91 23.37
C ARG A 32 8.95 -21.60 23.25
N CYS A 33 7.92 -20.90 22.79
CA CYS A 33 6.57 -21.45 22.60
C CYS A 33 6.37 -21.98 21.18
N LEU A 34 7.25 -21.65 20.25
CA LEU A 34 7.21 -22.08 18.85
C LEU A 34 7.79 -23.50 18.70
N THR A 35 7.26 -24.46 19.45
CA THR A 35 7.61 -25.87 19.32
C THR A 35 6.61 -26.53 18.39
N VAL A 36 7.08 -27.05 17.28
CA VAL A 36 6.27 -27.81 16.31
C VAL A 36 6.48 -29.28 16.60
N THR A 37 5.38 -30.02 16.75
CA THR A 37 5.46 -31.49 16.88
C THR A 37 6.02 -32.09 15.58
N PRO A 38 6.83 -33.17 15.67
CA PRO A 38 7.41 -33.81 14.48
C PRO A 38 6.35 -34.21 13.44
N GLU A 39 5.15 -34.59 13.88
CA GLU A 39 4.03 -34.92 13.00
C GLU A 39 3.54 -33.73 12.17
N ARG A 40 3.40 -32.55 12.79
CA ARG A 40 3.01 -31.33 12.08
C ARG A 40 4.09 -30.86 11.13
N GLN A 41 5.35 -30.97 11.53
CA GLN A 41 6.47 -30.65 10.67
C GLN A 41 6.49 -31.59 9.44
N ALA A 42 6.31 -32.89 9.66
CA ALA A 42 6.23 -33.87 8.57
C ALA A 42 5.03 -33.60 7.65
N ALA A 43 3.86 -33.23 8.20
CA ALA A 43 2.69 -32.88 7.41
C ALA A 43 2.92 -31.66 6.52
N VAL A 44 3.57 -30.61 7.03
CA VAL A 44 3.90 -29.42 6.24
C VAL A 44 4.95 -29.75 5.17
N MET A 45 5.97 -30.54 5.51
CA MET A 45 7.00 -30.96 4.56
C MET A 45 6.51 -31.96 3.49
N ALA A 46 5.40 -32.64 3.75
CA ALA A 46 4.74 -33.51 2.78
C ALA A 46 3.82 -32.75 1.79
N LEU A 47 3.58 -31.46 2.02
CA LEU A 47 2.85 -30.63 1.06
C LEU A 47 3.67 -30.50 -0.22
N SER A 48 3.13 -30.93 -1.35
CA SER A 48 3.79 -30.77 -2.62
C SER A 48 3.39 -29.43 -3.24
N GLU A 49 4.32 -28.49 -3.32
CA GLU A 49 4.11 -27.17 -3.92
C GLU A 49 3.65 -27.27 -5.38
N ARG A 50 4.09 -28.31 -6.07
CA ARG A 50 3.72 -28.56 -7.48
C ARG A 50 2.26 -29.00 -7.66
N ALA A 51 1.65 -29.59 -6.65
CA ALA A 51 0.24 -30.02 -6.74
C ALA A 51 -0.73 -28.83 -6.83
N GLU A 52 -0.33 -27.66 -6.29
CA GLU A 52 -1.13 -26.44 -6.34
C GLU A 52 -1.01 -25.71 -7.70
N ILE A 53 -0.02 -26.04 -8.52
CA ILE A 53 0.18 -25.43 -9.84
C ILE A 53 -0.79 -26.09 -10.83
N LYS A 54 -1.97 -25.52 -11.00
CA LYS A 54 -2.99 -26.02 -11.92
C LYS A 54 -2.62 -25.88 -13.41
N SER A 55 -1.73 -24.95 -13.76
CA SER A 55 -1.26 -24.70 -15.12
C SER A 55 0.10 -23.99 -15.10
N GLU A 56 1.15 -24.69 -15.54
CA GLU A 56 2.49 -24.10 -15.63
C GLU A 56 2.55 -22.95 -16.65
N GLY A 57 1.79 -23.04 -17.75
CA GLY A 57 1.71 -21.98 -18.74
C GLY A 57 1.12 -20.69 -18.16
N LEU A 58 0.02 -20.80 -17.43
CA LEU A 58 -0.60 -19.64 -16.78
C LEU A 58 0.30 -19.05 -15.68
N LEU A 59 0.96 -19.89 -14.89
CA LEU A 59 1.91 -19.44 -13.89
C LEU A 59 3.04 -18.63 -14.52
N ARG A 60 3.63 -19.13 -15.62
CA ARG A 60 4.70 -18.42 -16.33
C ARG A 60 4.24 -17.09 -16.88
N ILE A 61 3.05 -17.04 -17.50
CA ILE A 61 2.46 -15.78 -18.01
C ILE A 61 2.26 -14.81 -16.84
N SER A 62 1.69 -15.26 -15.72
CA SER A 62 1.44 -14.41 -14.55
C SER A 62 2.74 -13.86 -13.94
N VAL A 63 3.79 -14.68 -13.83
CA VAL A 63 5.09 -14.23 -13.32
C VAL A 63 5.73 -13.20 -14.26
N VAL A 64 5.71 -13.45 -15.57
CA VAL A 64 6.23 -12.48 -16.55
C VAL A 64 5.46 -11.16 -16.48
N MET A 65 4.13 -11.23 -16.42
CA MET A 65 3.30 -10.03 -16.31
C MET A 65 3.55 -9.27 -15.00
N LEU A 66 3.73 -9.98 -13.88
CA LEU A 66 4.07 -9.36 -12.60
C LEU A 66 5.40 -8.60 -12.68
N VAL A 67 6.42 -9.21 -13.29
CA VAL A 67 7.71 -8.55 -13.51
C VAL A 67 7.56 -7.32 -14.40
N LEU A 68 6.81 -7.42 -15.51
CA LEU A 68 6.57 -6.29 -16.41
C LEU A 68 5.81 -5.14 -15.72
N VAL A 69 4.81 -5.44 -14.90
CA VAL A 69 4.08 -4.44 -14.11
C VAL A 69 5.00 -3.75 -13.11
N THR A 70 5.82 -4.53 -12.40
CA THR A 70 6.79 -3.98 -11.44
C THR A 70 7.78 -3.05 -12.14
N LEU A 71 8.32 -3.46 -13.29
CA LEU A 71 9.18 -2.61 -14.11
C LEU A 71 8.43 -1.36 -14.61
N GLY A 72 7.18 -1.52 -15.03
CA GLY A 72 6.32 -0.40 -15.43
C GLY A 72 6.14 0.61 -14.30
N PHE A 73 5.91 0.14 -13.07
CA PHE A 73 5.83 1.01 -11.89
C PHE A 73 7.17 1.66 -11.52
N MET A 74 8.30 1.02 -11.77
CA MET A 74 9.60 1.66 -11.56
C MET A 74 9.90 2.75 -12.60
N LEU A 75 9.43 2.55 -13.83
CA LEU A 75 9.73 3.43 -14.96
C LEU A 75 8.63 4.47 -15.24
N HIS A 76 7.45 4.38 -14.60
CA HIS A 76 6.29 5.23 -14.89
C HIS A 76 6.61 6.73 -14.83
N GLY A 77 7.42 7.14 -13.85
CA GLY A 77 7.83 8.54 -13.70
C GLY A 77 8.70 9.06 -14.85
N GLN A 78 9.54 8.21 -15.44
CA GLN A 78 10.39 8.54 -16.60
C GLN A 78 9.58 8.52 -17.90
N LEU A 79 8.61 7.61 -18.00
CA LEU A 79 7.75 7.44 -19.17
C LEU A 79 6.58 8.42 -19.19
N HIS A 80 6.34 9.19 -18.12
CA HIS A 80 5.19 10.08 -17.94
C HIS A 80 3.86 9.36 -18.12
N ILE A 81 3.81 8.07 -17.73
CA ILE A 81 2.62 7.22 -17.78
C ILE A 81 2.06 7.10 -16.38
N GLU A 82 0.76 7.34 -16.21
CA GLU A 82 0.08 7.16 -14.93
C GLU A 82 0.13 5.69 -14.47
N SER A 83 0.36 5.46 -13.16
CA SER A 83 0.44 4.10 -12.59
C SER A 83 -0.81 3.27 -12.85
N CYS A 84 -1.99 3.91 -12.86
CA CYS A 84 -3.26 3.24 -13.16
C CYS A 84 -3.29 2.68 -14.61
N VAL A 85 -2.67 3.37 -15.57
CA VAL A 85 -2.60 2.92 -16.97
C VAL A 85 -1.72 1.67 -17.06
N VAL A 86 -0.59 1.64 -16.33
CA VAL A 86 0.28 0.46 -16.25
C VAL A 86 -0.49 -0.74 -15.68
N ALA A 87 -1.19 -0.55 -14.56
CA ALA A 87 -1.94 -1.60 -13.90
C ALA A 87 -3.09 -2.15 -14.77
N LEU A 88 -3.92 -1.26 -15.32
CA LEU A 88 -5.05 -1.63 -16.17
C LEU A 88 -4.60 -2.23 -17.49
N GLY A 89 -3.54 -1.70 -18.09
CA GLY A 89 -2.96 -2.25 -19.31
C GLY A 89 -2.46 -3.68 -19.12
N ALA A 90 -1.79 -3.94 -18.01
CA ALA A 90 -1.32 -5.28 -17.65
C ALA A 90 -2.48 -6.24 -17.34
N ALA A 91 -3.50 -5.79 -16.61
CA ALA A 91 -4.69 -6.58 -16.35
C ALA A 91 -5.42 -6.94 -17.64
N GLY A 92 -5.57 -5.99 -18.56
CA GLY A 92 -6.13 -6.25 -19.90
C GLY A 92 -5.28 -7.23 -20.70
N ALA A 93 -3.97 -7.06 -20.70
CA ALA A 93 -3.05 -7.95 -21.42
C ALA A 93 -3.10 -9.39 -20.88
N ILE A 94 -3.12 -9.57 -19.54
CA ILE A 94 -3.21 -10.92 -18.96
C ILE A 94 -4.55 -11.59 -19.27
N LEU A 95 -5.66 -10.85 -19.29
CA LEU A 95 -6.97 -11.36 -19.67
C LEU A 95 -7.00 -11.84 -21.13
N LEU A 96 -6.40 -11.08 -22.04
CA LEU A 96 -6.31 -11.44 -23.45
C LEU A 96 -5.41 -12.67 -23.68
N VAL A 97 -4.22 -12.69 -23.06
CA VAL A 97 -3.23 -13.77 -23.25
C VAL A 97 -3.67 -15.06 -22.55
N SER A 98 -4.30 -14.97 -21.39
CA SER A 98 -4.75 -16.16 -20.64
C SER A 98 -5.95 -16.85 -21.26
N ARG A 99 -6.63 -16.20 -22.20
CA ARG A 99 -7.86 -16.70 -22.86
C ARG A 99 -8.93 -17.19 -21.88
N ARG A 100 -8.92 -16.65 -20.66
CA ARG A 100 -9.92 -16.99 -19.63
C ARG A 100 -11.22 -16.26 -19.90
N ASN A 101 -12.31 -16.79 -19.35
CA ASN A 101 -13.61 -16.13 -19.44
C ASN A 101 -13.52 -14.78 -18.70
N ILE A 102 -13.65 -13.70 -19.47
CA ILE A 102 -13.54 -12.31 -19.01
C ILE A 102 -14.66 -12.01 -18.00
N GLU A 103 -15.87 -12.51 -18.24
CA GLU A 103 -17.01 -12.31 -17.34
C GLU A 103 -16.73 -12.90 -15.96
N HIS A 104 -16.18 -14.11 -15.91
CA HIS A 104 -15.81 -14.74 -14.64
C HIS A 104 -14.71 -13.97 -13.91
N SER A 105 -13.73 -13.44 -14.63
CA SER A 105 -12.66 -12.64 -14.03
C SER A 105 -13.18 -11.29 -13.53
N LEU A 106 -14.07 -10.63 -14.27
CA LEU A 106 -14.70 -9.37 -13.85
C LEU A 106 -15.67 -9.57 -12.66
N ALA A 107 -16.31 -10.72 -12.56
CA ALA A 107 -17.16 -11.05 -11.40
C ALA A 107 -16.36 -11.24 -10.11
N GLN A 108 -15.04 -11.53 -10.20
CA GLN A 108 -14.15 -11.64 -9.05
C GLN A 108 -13.56 -10.29 -8.60
N VAL A 109 -13.82 -9.22 -9.33
CA VAL A 109 -13.40 -7.86 -8.92
C VAL A 109 -14.23 -7.43 -7.72
N GLU A 110 -13.56 -6.92 -6.71
CA GLU A 110 -14.20 -6.41 -5.49
C GLU A 110 -14.86 -5.03 -5.73
N TRP A 111 -15.98 -5.02 -6.44
CA TRP A 111 -16.73 -3.79 -6.79
C TRP A 111 -17.13 -2.99 -5.56
N THR A 112 -17.41 -3.65 -4.44
CA THR A 112 -17.73 -3.00 -3.16
C THR A 112 -16.57 -2.13 -2.70
N THR A 113 -15.34 -2.65 -2.76
CA THR A 113 -14.12 -1.91 -2.39
C THR A 113 -13.88 -0.73 -3.31
N LEU A 114 -14.06 -0.92 -4.63
CA LEU A 114 -13.93 0.19 -5.60
C LEU A 114 -14.97 1.29 -5.36
N THR A 115 -16.21 0.93 -5.09
CA THR A 115 -17.28 1.89 -4.80
C THR A 115 -17.03 2.63 -3.48
N PHE A 116 -16.53 1.92 -2.47
CA PHE A 116 -16.12 2.53 -1.21
C PHE A 116 -15.04 3.60 -1.42
N PHE A 117 -13.98 3.30 -2.17
CA PHE A 117 -12.93 4.27 -2.44
C PHE A 117 -13.41 5.44 -3.29
N ALA A 118 -14.28 5.19 -4.28
CA ALA A 118 -14.89 6.28 -5.05
C ALA A 118 -15.67 7.24 -4.13
N GLY A 119 -16.49 6.71 -3.23
CA GLY A 119 -17.21 7.51 -2.23
C GLY A 119 -16.27 8.26 -1.28
N LEU A 120 -15.21 7.61 -0.82
CA LEU A 120 -14.19 8.22 0.02
C LEU A 120 -13.54 9.43 -0.66
N PHE A 121 -13.08 9.28 -1.90
CA PHE A 121 -12.46 10.38 -2.64
C PHE A 121 -13.42 11.54 -2.90
N ILE A 122 -14.70 11.26 -3.13
CA ILE A 122 -15.73 12.31 -3.24
C ILE A 122 -15.85 13.09 -1.92
N ILE A 123 -15.91 12.40 -0.78
CA ILE A 123 -16.00 13.04 0.54
C ILE A 123 -14.74 13.88 0.81
N VAL A 124 -13.54 13.33 0.59
CA VAL A 124 -12.28 14.06 0.79
C VAL A 124 -12.19 15.27 -0.14
N GLY A 125 -12.63 15.14 -1.39
CA GLY A 125 -12.72 16.26 -2.33
C GLY A 125 -13.66 17.36 -1.82
N ALA A 126 -14.84 17.00 -1.34
CA ALA A 126 -15.79 17.94 -0.75
C ALA A 126 -15.23 18.64 0.50
N LEU A 127 -14.52 17.93 1.38
CA LEU A 127 -13.86 18.52 2.55
C LEU A 127 -12.75 19.49 2.15
N SER A 128 -12.04 19.22 1.04
CA SER A 128 -11.04 20.11 0.49
C SER A 128 -11.66 21.40 -0.05
N GLU A 129 -12.72 21.30 -0.85
CA GLU A 129 -13.43 22.43 -1.44
C GLU A 129 -14.14 23.32 -0.40
N THR A 130 -14.65 22.73 0.68
CA THR A 130 -15.31 23.47 1.77
C THR A 130 -14.32 24.19 2.70
N GLY A 131 -13.02 24.00 2.51
CA GLY A 131 -11.99 24.58 3.40
C GLY A 131 -11.87 23.88 4.76
N THR A 132 -12.57 22.77 4.97
CA THR A 132 -12.50 22.00 6.23
C THR A 132 -11.09 21.47 6.46
N ILE A 133 -10.40 21.07 5.39
CA ILE A 133 -9.01 20.57 5.45
C ILE A 133 -8.05 21.65 5.92
N SER A 134 -8.21 22.88 5.43
CA SER A 134 -7.37 24.01 5.87
C SER A 134 -7.61 24.37 7.34
N LEU A 135 -8.85 24.27 7.83
CA LEU A 135 -9.13 24.44 9.28
C LEU A 135 -8.38 23.41 10.14
N VAL A 136 -8.32 22.17 9.71
CA VAL A 136 -7.54 21.13 10.42
C VAL A 136 -6.04 21.43 10.36
N ALA A 137 -5.52 21.84 9.22
CA ALA A 137 -4.14 22.24 9.05
C ALA A 137 -3.78 23.43 9.97
N ASP A 138 -4.60 24.48 9.99
CA ASP A 138 -4.42 25.65 10.85
C ASP A 138 -4.48 25.28 12.33
N ALA A 139 -5.39 24.37 12.72
CA ALA A 139 -5.46 23.88 14.09
C ALA A 139 -4.18 23.15 14.52
N LEU A 140 -3.60 22.33 13.64
CA LEU A 140 -2.33 21.66 13.89
C LEU A 140 -1.18 22.66 14.04
N ILE A 141 -1.11 23.66 13.15
CA ILE A 141 -0.10 24.72 13.20
C ILE A 141 -0.22 25.53 14.52
N ASN A 142 -1.45 25.86 14.91
CA ASN A 142 -1.69 26.60 16.16
C ASN A 142 -1.30 25.79 17.41
N VAL A 143 -1.61 24.49 17.46
CA VAL A 143 -1.24 23.62 18.58
C VAL A 143 0.27 23.45 18.71
N THR A 144 0.99 23.45 17.60
CA THR A 144 2.45 23.33 17.55
C THR A 144 3.17 24.68 17.62
N GLY A 145 2.43 25.79 17.70
CA GLY A 145 3.00 27.14 17.72
C GLY A 145 3.76 27.54 16.47
N GLY A 146 3.53 26.86 15.34
CA GLY A 146 4.25 27.08 14.09
C GLY A 146 5.66 26.51 14.06
N ASP A 147 6.07 25.72 15.07
CA ASP A 147 7.36 25.05 15.05
C ASP A 147 7.31 23.84 14.10
N ALA A 148 8.12 23.88 13.04
CA ALA A 148 8.14 22.85 12.02
C ALA A 148 8.56 21.48 12.58
N PHE A 149 9.51 21.43 13.49
CA PHE A 149 9.97 20.17 14.08
C PHE A 149 8.90 19.54 14.96
N LEU A 150 8.25 20.35 15.81
CA LEU A 150 7.17 19.89 16.68
C LEU A 150 5.97 19.42 15.84
N THR A 151 5.64 20.14 14.77
CA THR A 151 4.58 19.77 13.84
C THR A 151 4.88 18.42 13.16
N MET A 152 6.11 18.22 12.71
CA MET A 152 6.52 16.92 12.13
C MET A 152 6.41 15.77 13.15
N LEU A 153 6.79 15.99 14.41
CA LEU A 153 6.64 14.98 15.46
C LEU A 153 5.18 14.65 15.75
N VAL A 154 4.33 15.67 15.88
CA VAL A 154 2.89 15.47 16.11
C VAL A 154 2.25 14.73 14.95
N LEU A 155 2.60 15.08 13.72
CA LEU A 155 2.14 14.37 12.52
C LEU A 155 2.65 12.92 12.49
N LEU A 156 3.93 12.70 12.78
CA LEU A 156 4.53 11.36 12.74
C LEU A 156 3.88 10.42 13.76
N PHE A 157 3.85 10.83 15.03
CA PHE A 157 3.27 9.97 16.08
C PHE A 157 1.75 9.91 16.03
N GLY A 158 1.09 11.03 15.73
CA GLY A 158 -0.35 11.08 15.56
C GLY A 158 -0.81 10.20 14.41
N SER A 159 -0.13 10.28 13.25
CA SER A 159 -0.43 9.42 12.11
C SER A 159 -0.17 7.95 12.40
N ALA A 160 0.91 7.60 13.12
CA ALA A 160 1.20 6.22 13.49
C ALA A 160 0.10 5.63 14.38
N VAL A 161 -0.38 6.40 15.38
CA VAL A 161 -1.46 5.95 16.25
C VAL A 161 -2.79 5.83 15.49
N ILE A 162 -3.15 6.83 14.70
CA ILE A 162 -4.42 6.82 13.96
C ILE A 162 -4.42 5.71 12.90
N SER A 163 -3.32 5.56 12.15
CA SER A 163 -3.18 4.52 11.13
C SER A 163 -3.16 3.10 11.69
N ALA A 164 -2.89 2.91 12.99
CA ALA A 164 -3.02 1.61 13.63
C ALA A 164 -4.48 1.13 13.75
N PHE A 165 -5.45 2.05 13.72
CA PHE A 165 -6.89 1.77 13.84
C PHE A 165 -7.65 1.96 12.53
N LEU A 166 -7.16 2.83 11.65
CA LEU A 166 -7.75 3.11 10.35
C LEU A 166 -6.97 2.39 9.25
N ASP A 167 -7.68 1.96 8.23
CA ASP A 167 -7.04 1.46 7.01
C ASP A 167 -6.15 2.55 6.38
N ASN A 168 -4.99 2.13 5.87
CA ASN A 168 -3.95 3.03 5.36
C ASN A 168 -4.43 3.90 4.20
N ILE A 169 -5.25 3.37 3.28
CA ILE A 169 -5.67 4.10 2.09
C ILE A 169 -6.59 5.28 2.44
N PRO A 170 -7.67 5.12 3.24
CA PRO A 170 -8.48 6.24 3.71
C PRO A 170 -7.66 7.27 4.49
N PHE A 171 -6.76 6.81 5.35
CA PHE A 171 -5.93 7.70 6.14
C PHE A 171 -5.02 8.57 5.26
N VAL A 172 -4.26 7.96 4.35
CA VAL A 172 -3.36 8.67 3.43
C VAL A 172 -4.15 9.64 2.52
N ALA A 173 -5.31 9.21 2.00
CA ALA A 173 -6.15 10.04 1.16
C ALA A 173 -6.60 11.35 1.85
N THR A 174 -6.82 11.32 3.17
CA THR A 174 -7.19 12.51 3.96
C THR A 174 -5.96 13.31 4.39
N MET A 175 -4.83 12.66 4.67
CA MET A 175 -3.62 13.34 5.14
C MET A 175 -2.90 14.12 4.04
N ILE A 176 -2.89 13.63 2.78
CA ILE A 176 -2.23 14.33 1.67
C ILE A 176 -2.76 15.76 1.50
N PRO A 177 -4.07 16.04 1.38
CA PRO A 177 -4.58 17.40 1.29
C PRO A 177 -4.25 18.29 2.50
N ILE A 178 -4.22 17.72 3.72
CA ILE A 178 -3.83 18.46 4.93
C ILE A 178 -2.37 18.90 4.83
N LEU A 179 -1.46 17.98 4.47
CA LEU A 179 -0.03 18.28 4.30
C LEU A 179 0.21 19.31 3.19
N LEU A 180 -0.50 19.21 2.07
CA LEU A 180 -0.42 20.18 0.99
C LEU A 180 -0.93 21.57 1.43
N SER A 181 -1.99 21.64 2.23
CA SER A 181 -2.48 22.88 2.81
C SER A 181 -1.46 23.52 3.74
N MET A 182 -0.80 22.72 4.60
CA MET A 182 0.27 23.18 5.50
C MET A 182 1.49 23.69 4.71
N ALA A 183 1.93 22.95 3.69
CA ALA A 183 3.02 23.37 2.82
C ALA A 183 2.73 24.68 2.08
N ALA A 184 1.46 24.92 1.70
CA ALA A 184 1.05 26.18 1.07
C ALA A 184 1.10 27.39 2.02
N THR A 185 1.01 27.18 3.34
CA THR A 185 1.15 28.23 4.36
C THR A 185 2.60 28.50 4.78
N GLY A 186 3.57 27.82 4.16
CA GLY A 186 5.00 28.08 4.35
C GLY A 186 5.67 27.26 5.45
N MET A 187 5.04 26.19 5.87
CA MET A 187 5.64 25.19 6.75
C MET A 187 6.27 24.03 6.00
#